data_edac9f0106e7f8a9435beee5f7e085fb
#
_entry.id   edac9f0106e7f8a9435beee5f7e085fb
#
_cell.length_a   1.000
_cell.length_b   1.000
_cell.length_c   1.000
_cell.angle_alpha   90.00
_cell.angle_beta   90.00
_cell.angle_gamma   90.00
#
_symmetry.space_group_name_H-M   'P 1'
#
loop_
_entity.id
_entity.type
_entity.pdbx_description
1 polymer ?
#
loop_
_entity_poly.entity_id
_entity_poly.type
_entity_poly.pdbx_seq_one_letter_code
_entity_poly.pdbx_strand_id
1 'polypeptide(L)'
;MLADPRRSAPPASLDLSAAREVLGRVWGHADFRGLQSHVVAEVLAGRDVMAVLPTGGGKSVCYQIPAILRPGVGLVVSPLIALMTDQVEALKQQGVAAARLDSGVSMEERSAIWRAARSGELDLLYVSPEGLAAGSMLERLSEIDLSLIAIDEAHCVSQWGHDFRPDYRSLGRLAEIFPGVPRIAVTATADARTRDDILASLRLGEARVFVDSFARPNLQLSAERKINGSRARTDAAVVELVRERRGKSGVVYCGSRDGCERVAQTLRDGGVNAIAYHAGFDAKDRDKRLERFLAEDGAVMVATIAFGMGVDKPDVRFVIHADPPGSLEAYWQEIGRAGRDGEPAEGITLYGPSDIAWSLRRLEGRPMAEEVKQVQTRKVRQLFAMLDGAVCRPQAVRRYFGETDAQPCGVCDICGDPPATFDAVVPAQKALAAVQRLGERFGRTRVVDHLLGKTKDVQSWESSLSTWGIGADLSLTAWRDVIDHLLFEGLLVEDPNEGKPIIRLGDSESVRAVYRGERPIQVRKAPVRVVEAERPRRNAGRNLAAEALDTDVRARFEVLRAWRRDRAAEQHVPPYVIFQDKTLVEIALSEPRNLDALGRISGVGAGKLERYGKDVLEALASAN
;
A
#
# COMPACT_ATOMS: atom_id res chain seq x y z
N MET A 1 2.26 24.25 -16.60
CA MET A 1 1.41 23.53 -15.63
C MET A 1 0.74 24.56 -14.75
N LEU A 2 -0.53 24.82 -14.97
CA LEU A 2 -1.32 25.75 -14.14
C LEU A 2 -1.61 25.05 -12.81
N ALA A 3 -1.33 25.72 -11.70
CA ALA A 3 -1.70 25.25 -10.37
C ALA A 3 -3.21 24.99 -10.35
N ASP A 4 -3.65 23.82 -9.85
CA ASP A 4 -5.08 23.50 -9.70
C ASP A 4 -5.71 24.54 -8.76
N PRO A 5 -6.63 25.40 -9.24
CA PRO A 5 -7.24 26.47 -8.43
C PRO A 5 -8.06 25.92 -7.25
N ARG A 6 -8.33 24.61 -7.23
CA ARG A 6 -9.04 23.90 -6.15
C ARG A 6 -8.12 23.54 -4.97
N ARG A 7 -6.79 23.71 -5.08
CA ARG A 7 -5.87 23.69 -3.94
C ARG A 7 -6.05 24.98 -3.15
N SER A 8 -7.04 24.99 -2.29
CA SER A 8 -7.37 26.16 -1.48
C SER A 8 -6.40 26.34 -0.31
N ALA A 9 -6.02 27.61 -0.09
CA ALA A 9 -5.45 28.05 1.18
C ALA A 9 -6.37 27.62 2.35
N PRO A 10 -5.81 27.35 3.55
CA PRO A 10 -6.60 26.96 4.70
C PRO A 10 -7.68 28.03 5.00
N PRO A 11 -8.92 27.64 5.33
CA PRO A 11 -9.96 28.56 5.70
C PRO A 11 -9.57 29.33 6.97
N ALA A 12 -10.03 30.56 7.07
CA ALA A 12 -9.93 31.35 8.31
C ALA A 12 -10.50 30.50 9.47
N SER A 13 -9.76 30.41 10.57
CA SER A 13 -9.91 29.54 11.73
C SER A 13 -11.37 29.21 12.11
N LEU A 14 -11.85 28.03 11.68
CA LEU A 14 -12.97 27.38 12.35
C LEU A 14 -12.49 26.91 13.72
N ASP A 15 -13.30 27.16 14.76
CA ASP A 15 -13.01 26.65 16.10
C ASP A 15 -13.10 25.11 16.09
N LEU A 16 -11.96 24.44 16.22
CA LEU A 16 -11.85 22.96 16.27
C LEU A 16 -11.71 22.44 17.71
N SER A 17 -12.01 23.26 18.72
CA SER A 17 -11.88 22.87 20.14
C SER A 17 -12.67 21.60 20.45
N ALA A 18 -13.93 21.54 20.04
CA ALA A 18 -14.79 20.35 20.21
C ALA A 18 -14.24 19.12 19.46
N ALA A 19 -13.69 19.31 18.26
CA ALA A 19 -13.11 18.23 17.50
C ALA A 19 -11.81 17.69 18.13
N ARG A 20 -10.97 18.55 18.71
CA ARG A 20 -9.80 18.15 19.50
C ARG A 20 -10.19 17.45 20.80
N GLU A 21 -11.24 17.92 21.46
CA GLU A 21 -11.77 17.26 22.65
C GLU A 21 -12.22 15.83 22.35
N VAL A 22 -12.99 15.62 21.27
CA VAL A 22 -13.39 14.27 20.81
C VAL A 22 -12.16 13.44 20.43
N LEU A 23 -11.18 14.01 19.71
CA LEU A 23 -9.93 13.33 19.34
C LEU A 23 -9.17 12.86 20.59
N GLY A 24 -9.04 13.71 21.61
CA GLY A 24 -8.40 13.38 22.87
C GLY A 24 -9.18 12.34 23.66
N ARG A 25 -10.49 12.53 23.81
CA ARG A 25 -11.36 11.64 24.59
C ARG A 25 -11.46 10.24 23.98
N VAL A 26 -11.64 10.13 22.66
CA VAL A 26 -11.90 8.85 21.97
C VAL A 26 -10.59 8.15 21.63
N TRP A 27 -9.63 8.84 21.01
CA TRP A 27 -8.40 8.22 20.49
C TRP A 27 -7.15 8.47 21.36
N GLY A 28 -7.23 9.34 22.36
CA GLY A 28 -6.09 9.68 23.22
C GLY A 28 -4.98 10.49 22.50
N HIS A 29 -5.34 11.24 21.46
CA HIS A 29 -4.40 12.08 20.73
C HIS A 29 -4.59 13.55 21.06
N ALA A 30 -3.50 14.27 21.31
CA ALA A 30 -3.52 15.68 21.71
C ALA A 30 -3.89 16.62 20.56
N ASP A 31 -3.52 16.30 19.32
CA ASP A 31 -3.81 17.12 18.14
C ASP A 31 -3.88 16.28 16.86
N PHE A 32 -4.44 16.90 15.83
CA PHE A 32 -4.53 16.37 14.47
C PHE A 32 -3.16 16.27 13.80
N ARG A 33 -3.03 15.35 12.82
CA ARG A 33 -1.82 15.17 12.02
C ARG A 33 -2.03 15.66 10.59
N GLY A 34 -0.99 16.23 9.98
CA GLY A 34 -1.01 16.66 8.59
C GLY A 34 -2.24 17.53 8.25
N LEU A 35 -2.97 17.14 7.23
CA LEU A 35 -4.15 17.87 6.77
C LEU A 35 -5.46 17.48 7.47
N GLN A 36 -5.46 16.59 8.48
CA GLN A 36 -6.68 16.12 9.15
C GLN A 36 -7.55 17.27 9.69
N SER A 37 -6.91 18.26 10.36
CA SER A 37 -7.64 19.41 10.93
C SER A 37 -8.38 20.21 9.85
N HIS A 38 -7.79 20.41 8.70
CA HIS A 38 -8.40 21.13 7.58
C HIS A 38 -9.58 20.33 6.99
N VAL A 39 -9.41 19.03 6.81
CA VAL A 39 -10.45 18.12 6.31
C VAL A 39 -11.65 18.11 7.27
N VAL A 40 -11.39 17.92 8.57
CA VAL A 40 -12.42 17.91 9.62
C VAL A 40 -13.17 19.24 9.66
N ALA A 41 -12.48 20.38 9.59
CA ALA A 41 -13.09 21.72 9.56
C ALA A 41 -14.07 21.89 8.39
N GLU A 42 -13.68 21.47 7.19
CA GLU A 42 -14.53 21.59 6.01
C GLU A 42 -15.80 20.73 6.12
N VAL A 43 -15.66 19.49 6.60
CA VAL A 43 -16.80 18.58 6.79
C VAL A 43 -17.75 19.10 7.89
N LEU A 44 -17.21 19.62 8.99
CA LEU A 44 -18.00 20.24 10.06
C LEU A 44 -18.76 21.46 9.55
N ALA A 45 -18.18 22.22 8.62
CA ALA A 45 -18.83 23.35 7.97
C ALA A 45 -19.90 22.92 6.93
N GLY A 46 -20.15 21.64 6.74
CA GLY A 46 -21.16 21.13 5.80
C GLY A 46 -20.72 21.13 4.34
N ARG A 47 -19.42 21.21 4.07
CA ARG A 47 -18.88 21.20 2.69
C ARG A 47 -18.44 19.82 2.26
N ASP A 48 -18.62 19.55 0.97
CA ASP A 48 -18.09 18.34 0.34
C ASP A 48 -16.55 18.37 0.29
N VAL A 49 -15.93 17.21 0.56
CA VAL A 49 -14.48 17.09 0.64
C VAL A 49 -13.99 15.85 -0.12
N MET A 50 -12.86 16.00 -0.78
CA MET A 50 -12.03 14.86 -1.22
C MET A 50 -10.67 14.92 -0.50
N ALA A 51 -10.30 13.85 0.22
CA ALA A 51 -9.05 13.77 0.94
C ALA A 51 -8.21 12.57 0.48
N VAL A 52 -7.02 12.85 -0.03
CA VAL A 52 -6.00 11.85 -0.36
C VAL A 52 -4.94 11.90 0.74
N LEU A 53 -5.00 10.93 1.65
CA LEU A 53 -4.13 10.84 2.81
C LEU A 53 -3.41 9.49 2.82
N PRO A 54 -2.09 9.45 3.05
CA PRO A 54 -1.33 8.20 2.97
C PRO A 54 -1.84 7.14 3.94
N THR A 55 -1.52 5.87 3.68
CA THR A 55 -1.83 4.77 4.59
C THR A 55 -1.17 5.03 5.96
N GLY A 56 -1.93 4.84 7.05
CA GLY A 56 -1.49 5.23 8.40
C GLY A 56 -1.67 6.71 8.73
N GLY A 57 -2.11 7.54 7.78
CA GLY A 57 -2.40 8.97 7.97
C GLY A 57 -3.71 9.27 8.70
N GLY A 58 -4.42 8.26 9.24
CA GLY A 58 -5.64 8.44 10.01
C GLY A 58 -6.82 8.97 9.18
N LYS A 59 -7.04 8.45 7.97
CA LYS A 59 -8.17 8.81 7.08
C LYS A 59 -9.52 8.71 7.77
N SER A 60 -9.73 7.65 8.57
CA SER A 60 -11.02 7.38 9.22
C SER A 60 -11.41 8.47 10.22
N VAL A 61 -10.45 9.03 10.94
CA VAL A 61 -10.67 10.14 11.89
C VAL A 61 -11.30 11.35 11.20
N CYS A 62 -10.98 11.59 9.92
CA CYS A 62 -11.48 12.72 9.14
C CYS A 62 -13.01 12.71 8.91
N TYR A 63 -13.65 11.54 8.97
CA TYR A 63 -15.09 11.42 8.89
C TYR A 63 -15.72 10.97 10.21
N GLN A 64 -15.00 10.22 11.05
CA GLN A 64 -15.51 9.73 12.33
C GLN A 64 -15.76 10.88 13.32
N ILE A 65 -14.82 11.81 13.46
CA ILE A 65 -15.00 12.98 14.35
C ILE A 65 -16.18 13.86 13.91
N PRO A 66 -16.28 14.28 12.63
CA PRO A 66 -17.47 15.02 12.20
C PRO A 66 -18.78 14.25 12.37
N ALA A 67 -18.80 12.92 12.18
CA ALA A 67 -19.99 12.12 12.39
C ALA A 67 -20.47 12.14 13.85
N ILE A 68 -19.54 12.12 14.81
CA ILE A 68 -19.84 12.18 16.25
C ILE A 68 -20.32 13.58 16.66
N LEU A 69 -19.84 14.64 16.04
CA LEU A 69 -20.14 16.02 16.43
C LEU A 69 -21.37 16.61 15.74
N ARG A 70 -21.70 16.15 14.56
CA ARG A 70 -22.86 16.64 13.80
C ARG A 70 -24.11 15.85 14.20
N PRO A 71 -25.27 16.47 14.24
CA PRO A 71 -26.53 15.76 14.53
C PRO A 71 -26.84 14.75 13.42
N GLY A 72 -27.31 13.57 13.79
CA GLY A 72 -27.67 12.47 12.90
C GLY A 72 -26.60 11.40 12.80
N VAL A 73 -26.82 10.40 11.95
CA VAL A 73 -25.95 9.23 11.76
C VAL A 73 -24.95 9.47 10.64
N GLY A 74 -23.66 9.24 10.87
CA GLY A 74 -22.65 9.21 9.83
C GLY A 74 -22.73 7.91 9.00
N LEU A 75 -23.13 8.02 7.73
CA LEU A 75 -23.13 6.88 6.80
C LEU A 75 -21.75 6.69 6.22
N VAL A 76 -21.15 5.51 6.42
CA VAL A 76 -19.83 5.17 5.87
C VAL A 76 -19.96 4.04 4.84
N VAL A 77 -19.61 4.31 3.59
CA VAL A 77 -19.56 3.31 2.52
C VAL A 77 -18.14 2.78 2.41
N SER A 78 -17.97 1.47 2.65
CA SER A 78 -16.66 0.81 2.62
C SER A 78 -16.71 -0.49 1.80
N PRO A 79 -15.63 -0.82 1.05
CA PRO A 79 -15.67 -1.90 0.06
C PRO A 79 -15.54 -3.32 0.63
N LEU A 80 -15.22 -3.47 1.91
CA LEU A 80 -14.86 -4.75 2.51
C LEU A 80 -15.50 -4.96 3.88
N ILE A 81 -16.20 -6.09 4.04
CA ILE A 81 -16.85 -6.49 5.29
C ILE A 81 -15.82 -6.59 6.43
N ALA A 82 -14.65 -7.18 6.19
CA ALA A 82 -13.60 -7.31 7.19
C ALA A 82 -13.14 -5.93 7.71
N LEU A 83 -12.92 -4.96 6.80
CA LEU A 83 -12.54 -3.60 7.19
C LEU A 83 -13.65 -2.92 8.02
N MET A 84 -14.92 -3.07 7.61
CA MET A 84 -16.05 -2.54 8.37
C MET A 84 -16.11 -3.16 9.76
N THR A 85 -15.88 -4.47 9.88
CA THR A 85 -15.85 -5.18 11.17
C THR A 85 -14.78 -4.60 12.09
N ASP A 86 -13.54 -4.49 11.60
CA ASP A 86 -12.42 -3.96 12.38
C ASP A 86 -12.66 -2.51 12.82
N GLN A 87 -13.18 -1.66 11.92
CA GLN A 87 -13.50 -0.25 12.23
C GLN A 87 -14.61 -0.14 13.29
N VAL A 88 -15.70 -0.91 13.15
CA VAL A 88 -16.83 -0.89 14.09
C VAL A 88 -16.39 -1.41 15.46
N GLU A 89 -15.65 -2.52 15.52
CA GLU A 89 -15.15 -3.05 16.80
C GLU A 89 -14.19 -2.08 17.49
N ALA A 90 -13.28 -1.45 16.74
CA ALA A 90 -12.39 -0.42 17.28
C ALA A 90 -13.15 0.78 17.85
N LEU A 91 -14.19 1.25 17.16
CA LEU A 91 -15.05 2.35 17.63
C LEU A 91 -15.82 1.98 18.88
N LYS A 92 -16.43 0.79 18.94
CA LYS A 92 -17.12 0.27 20.12
C LYS A 92 -16.19 0.17 21.33
N GLN A 93 -14.94 -0.27 21.12
CA GLN A 93 -13.93 -0.32 22.17
C GLN A 93 -13.57 1.07 22.72
N GLN A 94 -13.75 2.10 21.90
CA GLN A 94 -13.52 3.50 22.27
C GLN A 94 -14.78 4.21 22.82
N GLY A 95 -15.91 3.49 22.96
CA GLY A 95 -17.16 4.02 23.47
C GLY A 95 -17.98 4.81 22.46
N VAL A 96 -17.73 4.64 21.15
CA VAL A 96 -18.50 5.24 20.06
C VAL A 96 -19.59 4.27 19.59
N ALA A 97 -20.81 4.75 19.42
CA ALA A 97 -21.93 3.95 18.96
C ALA A 97 -21.85 3.71 17.44
N ALA A 98 -21.24 2.59 17.04
CA ALA A 98 -21.05 2.23 15.65
C ALA A 98 -21.65 0.85 15.33
N ALA A 99 -22.21 0.70 14.13
CA ALA A 99 -22.76 -0.54 13.64
C ALA A 99 -22.41 -0.77 12.16
N ARG A 100 -22.54 -2.01 11.68
CA ARG A 100 -22.43 -2.34 10.26
C ARG A 100 -23.66 -3.10 9.78
N LEU A 101 -23.99 -2.94 8.51
CA LEU A 101 -25.04 -3.67 7.83
C LEU A 101 -24.47 -4.36 6.59
N ASP A 102 -24.30 -5.66 6.68
CA ASP A 102 -23.85 -6.54 5.60
C ASP A 102 -24.58 -7.89 5.62
N SER A 103 -24.17 -8.82 4.75
CA SER A 103 -24.79 -10.14 4.62
C SER A 103 -24.61 -11.06 5.84
N GLY A 104 -23.65 -10.74 6.72
CA GLY A 104 -23.37 -11.52 7.93
C GLY A 104 -24.20 -11.12 9.15
N VAL A 105 -24.94 -10.00 9.07
CA VAL A 105 -25.75 -9.49 10.18
C VAL A 105 -27.11 -10.17 10.23
N SER A 106 -27.50 -10.74 11.38
CA SER A 106 -28.79 -11.40 11.59
C SER A 106 -29.97 -10.42 11.45
N MET A 107 -31.16 -10.95 11.19
CA MET A 107 -32.37 -10.12 11.07
C MET A 107 -32.72 -9.38 12.36
N GLU A 108 -32.43 -9.99 13.50
CA GLU A 108 -32.68 -9.39 14.82
C GLU A 108 -31.72 -8.23 15.08
N GLU A 109 -30.42 -8.44 14.86
CA GLU A 109 -29.39 -7.38 14.96
C GLU A 109 -29.67 -6.24 13.98
N ARG A 110 -30.04 -6.57 12.72
CA ARG A 110 -30.41 -5.59 11.72
C ARG A 110 -31.57 -4.71 12.19
N SER A 111 -32.58 -5.32 12.82
CA SER A 111 -33.73 -4.59 13.37
C SER A 111 -33.34 -3.70 14.56
N ALA A 112 -32.41 -4.15 15.39
CA ALA A 112 -31.87 -3.37 16.50
C ALA A 112 -31.07 -2.16 15.99
N ILE A 113 -30.21 -2.35 14.99
CA ILE A 113 -29.42 -1.27 14.35
C ILE A 113 -30.34 -0.19 13.78
N TRP A 114 -31.39 -0.57 13.05
CA TRP A 114 -32.36 0.41 12.51
C TRP A 114 -33.13 1.16 13.58
N ARG A 115 -33.44 0.52 14.71
CA ARG A 115 -34.05 1.22 15.86
C ARG A 115 -33.11 2.25 16.45
N ALA A 116 -31.87 1.86 16.73
CA ALA A 116 -30.83 2.75 17.26
C ALA A 116 -30.55 3.94 16.31
N ALA A 117 -30.53 3.69 14.98
CA ALA A 117 -30.37 4.76 14.00
C ALA A 117 -31.52 5.77 14.02
N ARG A 118 -32.80 5.32 14.18
CA ARG A 118 -33.98 6.20 14.25
C ARG A 118 -34.10 6.92 15.58
N SER A 119 -33.65 6.32 16.70
CA SER A 119 -33.67 6.98 18.02
C SER A 119 -32.53 7.96 18.24
N GLY A 120 -31.56 8.06 17.29
CA GLY A 120 -30.38 8.91 17.44
C GLY A 120 -29.32 8.35 18.40
N GLU A 121 -29.37 7.04 18.72
CA GLU A 121 -28.43 6.35 19.59
C GLU A 121 -27.20 5.82 18.81
N LEU A 122 -27.15 6.01 17.49
CA LEU A 122 -26.08 5.54 16.62
C LEU A 122 -25.29 6.71 16.04
N ASP A 123 -23.97 6.74 16.25
CA ASP A 123 -23.08 7.76 15.68
C ASP A 123 -22.68 7.42 14.23
N LEU A 124 -22.36 6.15 13.95
CA LEU A 124 -21.86 5.71 12.63
C LEU A 124 -22.52 4.40 12.17
N LEU A 125 -22.90 4.37 10.91
CA LEU A 125 -23.41 3.19 10.22
C LEU A 125 -22.54 2.85 9.00
N TYR A 126 -21.87 1.70 9.04
CA TYR A 126 -21.06 1.18 7.94
C TYR A 126 -21.88 0.27 7.03
N VAL A 127 -21.77 0.49 5.72
CA VAL A 127 -22.46 -0.31 4.69
C VAL A 127 -21.56 -0.61 3.53
N SER A 128 -21.80 -1.72 2.82
CA SER A 128 -21.12 -1.98 1.55
C SER A 128 -21.83 -1.29 0.38
N PRO A 129 -21.13 -0.98 -0.72
CA PRO A 129 -21.75 -0.40 -1.92
C PRO A 129 -22.81 -1.33 -2.52
N GLU A 130 -22.60 -2.64 -2.50
CA GLU A 130 -23.56 -3.65 -2.95
C GLU A 130 -24.83 -3.62 -2.05
N GLY A 131 -24.63 -3.44 -0.74
CA GLY A 131 -25.73 -3.29 0.22
C GLY A 131 -26.59 -2.06 -0.05
N LEU A 132 -25.98 -0.94 -0.47
CA LEU A 132 -26.71 0.27 -0.87
C LEU A 132 -27.48 0.10 -2.18
N ALA A 133 -26.96 -0.68 -3.11
CA ALA A 133 -27.63 -0.98 -4.38
C ALA A 133 -28.83 -1.93 -4.20
N ALA A 134 -28.90 -2.68 -3.10
CA ALA A 134 -29.97 -3.63 -2.80
C ALA A 134 -31.25 -2.94 -2.27
N GLY A 135 -32.19 -2.71 -3.14
CA GLY A 135 -33.61 -2.36 -3.00
C GLY A 135 -34.02 -1.39 -1.90
N SER A 136 -34.26 -1.85 -0.67
CA SER A 136 -34.88 -1.08 0.39
C SER A 136 -33.90 -0.29 1.30
N MET A 137 -32.60 -0.37 1.07
CA MET A 137 -31.61 0.27 1.95
C MET A 137 -31.70 1.80 1.86
N LEU A 138 -31.76 2.35 0.64
CA LEU A 138 -31.85 3.79 0.40
C LEU A 138 -33.17 4.38 0.95
N GLU A 139 -34.28 3.64 0.83
CA GLU A 139 -35.58 4.05 1.40
C GLU A 139 -35.49 4.17 2.93
N ARG A 140 -34.89 3.16 3.58
CA ARG A 140 -34.71 3.18 5.04
C ARG A 140 -33.74 4.26 5.51
N LEU A 141 -32.69 4.55 4.73
CA LEU A 141 -31.77 5.64 5.03
C LEU A 141 -32.44 7.01 4.90
N SER A 142 -33.46 7.16 4.04
CA SER A 142 -34.23 8.41 3.94
C SER A 142 -35.21 8.65 5.13
N GLU A 143 -35.41 7.65 6.00
CA GLU A 143 -36.21 7.77 7.22
C GLU A 143 -35.37 8.24 8.43
N ILE A 144 -34.05 8.42 8.29
CA ILE A 144 -33.15 8.85 9.36
C ILE A 144 -32.41 10.12 8.97
N ASP A 145 -32.03 10.91 9.98
CA ASP A 145 -31.19 12.08 9.76
C ASP A 145 -29.73 11.65 9.58
N LEU A 146 -29.12 11.98 8.43
CA LEU A 146 -27.71 11.72 8.14
C LEU A 146 -26.87 12.95 8.49
N SER A 147 -25.83 12.76 9.31
CA SER A 147 -24.87 13.82 9.65
C SER A 147 -23.88 14.10 8.53
N LEU A 148 -23.45 13.04 7.84
CA LEU A 148 -22.56 13.06 6.68
C LEU A 148 -22.62 11.73 5.91
N ILE A 149 -22.06 11.71 4.70
CA ILE A 149 -21.81 10.49 3.91
C ILE A 149 -20.32 10.40 3.64
N ALA A 150 -19.66 9.38 4.18
CA ALA A 150 -18.26 9.08 3.93
C ALA A 150 -18.12 7.93 2.91
N ILE A 151 -17.30 8.14 1.89
CA ILE A 151 -16.98 7.13 0.87
C ILE A 151 -15.51 6.76 1.08
N ASP A 152 -15.30 5.65 1.76
CA ASP A 152 -13.96 5.13 2.03
C ASP A 152 -13.41 4.36 0.81
N GLU A 153 -12.08 4.33 0.67
CA GLU A 153 -11.38 3.77 -0.48
C GLU A 153 -11.97 4.27 -1.82
N ALA A 154 -12.21 5.58 -1.90
CA ALA A 154 -12.90 6.23 -3.02
C ALA A 154 -12.23 5.97 -4.39
N HIS A 155 -10.96 5.54 -4.42
CA HIS A 155 -10.29 5.12 -5.66
C HIS A 155 -10.98 3.95 -6.36
N CYS A 156 -11.81 3.17 -5.63
CA CYS A 156 -12.60 2.08 -6.20
C CYS A 156 -13.66 2.54 -7.23
N VAL A 157 -14.05 3.82 -7.21
CA VAL A 157 -15.00 4.37 -8.20
C VAL A 157 -14.37 4.51 -9.59
N SER A 158 -13.04 4.65 -9.65
CA SER A 158 -12.31 4.98 -10.86
C SER A 158 -11.87 3.72 -11.62
N GLN A 159 -12.26 3.63 -12.89
CA GLN A 159 -11.76 2.59 -13.79
C GLN A 159 -10.26 2.73 -14.11
N TRP A 160 -9.69 3.90 -13.82
CA TRP A 160 -8.26 4.18 -13.95
C TRP A 160 -7.48 3.77 -12.70
N GLY A 161 -8.17 3.50 -11.59
CA GLY A 161 -7.61 3.01 -10.35
C GLY A 161 -7.10 1.57 -10.46
N HIS A 162 -6.42 1.11 -9.43
CA HIS A 162 -5.86 -0.24 -9.37
C HIS A 162 -6.86 -1.30 -8.87
N ASP A 163 -7.98 -0.88 -8.26
CA ASP A 163 -9.06 -1.75 -7.75
C ASP A 163 -10.44 -1.17 -8.08
N PHE A 164 -10.77 -1.15 -9.35
CA PHE A 164 -12.06 -0.66 -9.82
C PHE A 164 -13.21 -1.60 -9.43
N ARG A 165 -14.27 -1.01 -8.84
CA ARG A 165 -15.52 -1.69 -8.47
C ARG A 165 -16.71 -0.99 -9.10
N PRO A 166 -17.46 -1.66 -9.99
CA PRO A 166 -18.58 -1.04 -10.69
C PRO A 166 -19.65 -0.46 -9.75
N ASP A 167 -19.90 -1.12 -8.60
CA ASP A 167 -20.91 -0.72 -7.62
C ASP A 167 -20.62 0.67 -7.01
N TYR A 168 -19.33 1.06 -6.91
CA TYR A 168 -18.95 2.41 -6.44
C TYR A 168 -19.44 3.53 -7.34
N ARG A 169 -19.63 3.29 -8.64
CA ARG A 169 -20.16 4.32 -9.55
C ARG A 169 -21.60 4.73 -9.22
N SER A 170 -22.38 3.81 -8.66
CA SER A 170 -23.75 4.09 -8.24
C SER A 170 -23.82 5.10 -7.10
N LEU A 171 -22.73 5.28 -6.33
CA LEU A 171 -22.67 6.18 -5.17
C LEU A 171 -22.81 7.66 -5.55
N GLY A 172 -22.56 8.04 -6.80
CA GLY A 172 -22.82 9.40 -7.29
C GLY A 172 -24.31 9.83 -7.15
N ARG A 173 -25.24 8.87 -7.10
CA ARG A 173 -26.67 9.11 -6.89
C ARG A 173 -27.00 9.60 -5.47
N LEU A 174 -26.13 9.35 -4.49
CA LEU A 174 -26.33 9.82 -3.11
C LEU A 174 -26.43 11.35 -3.01
N ALA A 175 -25.82 12.07 -3.97
CA ALA A 175 -25.96 13.52 -4.08
C ALA A 175 -27.41 13.99 -4.34
N GLU A 176 -28.17 13.22 -5.10
CA GLU A 176 -29.55 13.51 -5.47
C GLU A 176 -30.54 13.05 -4.39
N ILE A 177 -30.22 11.89 -3.76
CA ILE A 177 -31.09 11.26 -2.77
C ILE A 177 -31.02 12.02 -1.42
N PHE A 178 -29.83 12.50 -1.05
CA PHE A 178 -29.57 13.19 0.22
C PHE A 178 -29.01 14.60 -0.03
N PRO A 179 -29.80 15.51 -0.60
CA PRO A 179 -29.35 16.87 -0.85
C PRO A 179 -29.03 17.59 0.48
N GLY A 180 -27.91 18.32 0.52
CA GLY A 180 -27.51 19.07 1.71
C GLY A 180 -26.76 18.27 2.78
N VAL A 181 -26.65 16.96 2.65
CA VAL A 181 -25.79 16.13 3.51
C VAL A 181 -24.34 16.20 2.97
N PRO A 182 -23.36 16.68 3.77
CA PRO A 182 -21.99 16.78 3.31
C PRO A 182 -21.38 15.40 3.02
N ARG A 183 -20.60 15.32 1.95
CA ARG A 183 -19.96 14.08 1.51
C ARG A 183 -18.45 14.21 1.59
N ILE A 184 -17.82 13.17 2.10
CA ILE A 184 -16.37 13.07 2.14
C ILE A 184 -15.90 11.80 1.42
N ALA A 185 -15.08 11.96 0.40
CA ALA A 185 -14.40 10.88 -0.29
C ALA A 185 -12.97 10.77 0.21
N VAL A 186 -12.57 9.63 0.78
CA VAL A 186 -11.23 9.42 1.29
C VAL A 186 -10.53 8.26 0.57
N THR A 187 -9.24 8.41 0.30
CA THR A 187 -8.41 7.35 -0.27
C THR A 187 -6.95 7.50 0.13
N ALA A 188 -6.19 6.40 0.09
CA ALA A 188 -4.75 6.42 0.33
C ALA A 188 -3.93 6.74 -0.93
N THR A 189 -4.44 6.42 -2.11
CA THR A 189 -3.71 6.45 -3.37
C THR A 189 -4.62 6.92 -4.50
N ALA A 190 -4.30 8.08 -5.07
CA ALA A 190 -4.94 8.57 -6.29
C ALA A 190 -3.99 9.50 -7.05
N ASP A 191 -3.62 9.14 -8.28
CA ASP A 191 -2.96 10.05 -9.22
C ASP A 191 -3.94 11.15 -9.68
N ALA A 192 -3.47 12.14 -10.42
CA ALA A 192 -4.29 13.28 -10.86
C ALA A 192 -5.53 12.82 -11.65
N ARG A 193 -5.36 11.87 -12.58
CA ARG A 193 -6.46 11.35 -13.40
C ARG A 193 -7.49 10.60 -12.56
N THR A 194 -7.03 9.79 -11.60
CA THR A 194 -7.92 9.08 -10.68
C THR A 194 -8.70 10.06 -9.80
N ARG A 195 -8.07 11.14 -9.32
CA ARG A 195 -8.77 12.20 -8.55
C ARG A 195 -9.88 12.86 -9.35
N ASP A 196 -9.59 13.25 -10.61
CA ASP A 196 -10.59 13.88 -11.48
C ASP A 196 -11.77 12.94 -11.75
N ASP A 197 -11.52 11.65 -11.97
CA ASP A 197 -12.56 10.64 -12.17
C ASP A 197 -13.40 10.40 -10.89
N ILE A 198 -12.78 10.40 -9.71
CA ILE A 198 -13.49 10.31 -8.42
C ILE A 198 -14.44 11.51 -8.27
N LEU A 199 -13.95 12.73 -8.46
CA LEU A 199 -14.75 13.95 -8.36
C LEU A 199 -15.95 13.95 -9.32
N ALA A 200 -15.71 13.54 -10.57
CA ALA A 200 -16.76 13.45 -11.58
C ALA A 200 -17.79 12.35 -11.25
N SER A 201 -17.31 11.13 -10.96
CA SER A 201 -18.18 9.96 -10.73
C SER A 201 -19.02 10.08 -9.47
N LEU A 202 -18.46 10.69 -8.41
CA LEU A 202 -19.19 10.94 -7.15
C LEU A 202 -19.92 12.29 -7.14
N ARG A 203 -19.88 13.07 -8.24
CA ARG A 203 -20.51 14.40 -8.34
C ARG A 203 -20.04 15.36 -7.25
N LEU A 204 -18.76 15.38 -6.99
CA LEU A 204 -18.08 16.22 -6.02
C LEU A 204 -17.39 17.43 -6.69
N GLY A 205 -18.02 18.04 -7.70
CA GLY A 205 -17.41 19.12 -8.52
C GLY A 205 -17.01 20.36 -7.72
N GLU A 206 -17.74 20.69 -6.66
CA GLU A 206 -17.48 21.83 -5.75
C GLU A 206 -16.69 21.42 -4.49
N ALA A 207 -16.28 20.17 -4.37
CA ALA A 207 -15.61 19.67 -3.17
C ALA A 207 -14.22 20.31 -2.99
N ARG A 208 -13.85 20.54 -1.73
CA ARG A 208 -12.48 20.90 -1.37
C ARG A 208 -11.57 19.68 -1.49
N VAL A 209 -10.46 19.82 -2.21
CA VAL A 209 -9.50 18.71 -2.44
C VAL A 209 -8.27 18.90 -1.58
N PHE A 210 -8.00 17.93 -0.72
CA PHE A 210 -6.82 17.86 0.13
C PHE A 210 -5.95 16.69 -0.28
N VAL A 211 -4.69 16.94 -0.56
CA VAL A 211 -3.69 15.89 -0.90
C VAL A 211 -2.52 16.08 0.06
N ASP A 212 -2.37 15.14 1.00
CA ASP A 212 -1.27 15.15 1.94
C ASP A 212 -0.01 14.54 1.31
N SER A 213 1.13 14.77 1.95
CA SER A 213 2.39 14.21 1.49
C SER A 213 2.39 12.68 1.59
N PHE A 214 2.90 12.04 0.55
CA PHE A 214 3.14 10.59 0.52
C PHE A 214 4.46 10.20 1.22
N ALA A 215 5.11 11.12 1.91
CA ALA A 215 6.34 10.84 2.63
C ALA A 215 6.10 9.85 3.78
N ARG A 216 6.91 8.80 3.82
CA ARG A 216 6.94 7.80 4.88
C ARG A 216 8.38 7.65 5.35
N PRO A 217 8.88 8.55 6.23
CA PRO A 217 10.28 8.59 6.64
C PRO A 217 10.74 7.34 7.40
N ASN A 218 9.80 6.60 7.98
CA ASN A 218 10.04 5.35 8.67
C ASN A 218 10.13 4.11 7.74
N LEU A 219 9.85 4.27 6.43
CA LEU A 219 9.94 3.17 5.47
C LEU A 219 11.26 3.22 4.69
N GLN A 220 12.07 2.21 4.86
CA GLN A 220 13.26 1.98 4.03
C GLN A 220 12.90 1.12 2.82
N LEU A 221 13.06 1.65 1.62
CA LEU A 221 12.74 0.94 0.37
C LEU A 221 14.00 0.40 -0.30
N SER A 222 13.89 -0.82 -0.83
CA SER A 222 14.92 -1.43 -1.68
C SER A 222 14.30 -2.24 -2.82
N ALA A 223 15.04 -2.37 -3.92
CA ALA A 223 14.65 -3.24 -5.01
C ALA A 223 15.87 -4.00 -5.55
N GLU A 224 15.72 -5.32 -5.72
CA GLU A 224 16.77 -6.22 -6.14
C GLU A 224 16.37 -6.95 -7.42
N ARG A 225 17.31 -7.00 -8.39
CA ARG A 225 17.08 -7.77 -9.62
C ARG A 225 17.15 -9.26 -9.35
N LYS A 226 16.16 -10.01 -9.81
CA LYS A 226 16.14 -11.48 -9.79
C LYS A 226 17.27 -12.04 -10.64
N ILE A 227 18.06 -12.94 -10.07
CA ILE A 227 19.18 -13.59 -10.78
C ILE A 227 18.62 -14.72 -11.64
N ASN A 228 18.76 -14.60 -12.97
CA ASN A 228 18.45 -15.62 -13.98
C ASN A 228 16.99 -16.16 -13.99
N GLY A 229 16.00 -15.42 -13.50
CA GLY A 229 14.58 -15.72 -13.65
C GLY A 229 14.09 -17.07 -13.09
N SER A 230 14.92 -17.81 -12.35
CA SER A 230 14.55 -19.08 -11.75
C SER A 230 13.64 -18.88 -10.54
N ARG A 231 12.45 -19.48 -10.56
CA ARG A 231 11.51 -19.46 -9.44
C ARG A 231 12.13 -19.96 -8.14
N ALA A 232 12.85 -21.08 -8.19
CA ALA A 232 13.50 -21.64 -7.01
C ALA A 232 14.52 -20.68 -6.37
N ARG A 233 15.24 -19.89 -7.18
CA ARG A 233 16.16 -18.86 -6.67
C ARG A 233 15.44 -17.67 -6.07
N THR A 234 14.32 -17.27 -6.63
CA THR A 234 13.46 -16.21 -6.05
C THR A 234 12.92 -16.66 -4.70
N ASP A 235 12.40 -17.89 -4.61
CA ASP A 235 11.89 -18.45 -3.37
C ASP A 235 12.98 -18.52 -2.29
N ALA A 236 14.20 -18.96 -2.66
CA ALA A 236 15.35 -19.01 -1.76
C ALA A 236 15.75 -17.60 -1.26
N ALA A 237 15.76 -16.61 -2.15
CA ALA A 237 16.04 -15.21 -1.78
C ALA A 237 14.99 -14.66 -0.81
N VAL A 238 13.70 -14.93 -1.06
CA VAL A 238 12.60 -14.54 -0.15
C VAL A 238 12.78 -15.18 1.23
N VAL A 239 13.12 -16.48 1.26
CA VAL A 239 13.34 -17.20 2.53
C VAL A 239 14.51 -16.62 3.31
N GLU A 240 15.61 -16.26 2.64
CA GLU A 240 16.76 -15.61 3.27
C GLU A 240 16.39 -14.24 3.83
N LEU A 241 15.71 -13.40 3.05
CA LEU A 241 15.23 -12.09 3.49
C LEU A 241 14.31 -12.17 4.71
N VAL A 242 13.43 -13.17 4.77
CA VAL A 242 12.55 -13.37 5.94
C VAL A 242 13.36 -13.88 7.14
N ARG A 243 14.33 -14.79 6.94
CA ARG A 243 15.18 -15.31 8.03
C ARG A 243 16.02 -14.22 8.70
N GLU A 244 16.53 -13.26 7.93
CA GLU A 244 17.23 -12.08 8.49
C GLU A 244 16.33 -11.24 9.40
N ARG A 245 15.00 -11.36 9.26
CA ARG A 245 13.98 -10.62 10.01
C ARG A 245 13.20 -11.51 10.97
N ARG A 246 13.83 -12.61 11.41
CA ARG A 246 13.20 -13.61 12.27
C ARG A 246 12.61 -12.97 13.54
N GLY A 247 11.39 -13.37 13.90
CA GLY A 247 10.66 -12.86 15.05
C GLY A 247 9.92 -11.54 14.81
N LYS A 248 10.00 -10.97 13.59
CA LYS A 248 9.25 -9.77 13.20
C LYS A 248 8.03 -10.15 12.36
N SER A 249 6.92 -9.46 12.59
CA SER A 249 5.73 -9.58 11.74
C SER A 249 6.01 -9.01 10.35
N GLY A 250 5.59 -9.72 9.31
CA GLY A 250 5.81 -9.30 7.93
C GLY A 250 4.79 -9.81 6.93
N VAL A 251 4.84 -9.26 5.72
CA VAL A 251 4.01 -9.69 4.59
C VAL A 251 4.89 -10.00 3.39
N VAL A 252 4.65 -11.13 2.74
CA VAL A 252 5.30 -11.53 1.49
C VAL A 252 4.26 -11.64 0.40
N TYR A 253 4.36 -10.82 -0.65
CA TYR A 253 3.45 -10.87 -1.79
C TYR A 253 4.00 -11.76 -2.89
N CYS A 254 3.16 -12.71 -3.35
CA CYS A 254 3.45 -13.64 -4.46
C CYS A 254 2.43 -13.45 -5.58
N GLY A 255 2.86 -13.60 -6.83
CA GLY A 255 2.02 -13.43 -8.02
C GLY A 255 1.01 -14.56 -8.27
N SER A 256 1.16 -15.73 -7.62
CA SER A 256 0.29 -16.90 -7.80
C SER A 256 -0.04 -17.61 -6.48
N ARG A 257 -1.16 -18.36 -6.48
CA ARG A 257 -1.59 -19.19 -5.33
C ARG A 257 -0.53 -20.25 -5.00
N ASP A 258 -0.05 -20.98 -6.00
CA ASP A 258 0.99 -22.00 -5.83
C ASP A 258 2.29 -21.41 -5.28
N GLY A 259 2.68 -20.21 -5.75
CA GLY A 259 3.83 -19.48 -5.23
C GLY A 259 3.68 -19.13 -3.76
N CYS A 260 2.48 -18.68 -3.37
CA CYS A 260 2.12 -18.35 -2.01
C CYS A 260 2.23 -19.59 -1.09
N GLU A 261 1.62 -20.71 -1.46
CA GLU A 261 1.66 -21.94 -0.66
C GLU A 261 3.08 -22.52 -0.56
N ARG A 262 3.82 -22.55 -1.66
CA ARG A 262 5.21 -23.06 -1.72
C ARG A 262 6.15 -22.23 -0.85
N VAL A 263 6.13 -20.90 -0.96
CA VAL A 263 6.96 -20.01 -0.14
C VAL A 263 6.59 -20.13 1.34
N ALA A 264 5.29 -20.15 1.66
CA ALA A 264 4.84 -20.32 3.04
C ALA A 264 5.29 -21.68 3.62
N GLN A 265 5.25 -22.76 2.83
CA GLN A 265 5.72 -24.07 3.27
C GLN A 265 7.22 -24.05 3.51
N THR A 266 8.01 -23.52 2.59
CA THR A 266 9.49 -23.42 2.76
C THR A 266 9.87 -22.60 3.98
N LEU A 267 9.14 -21.53 4.29
CA LEU A 267 9.34 -20.73 5.49
C LEU A 267 9.02 -21.53 6.77
N ARG A 268 7.91 -22.29 6.79
CA ARG A 268 7.53 -23.15 7.91
C ARG A 268 8.58 -24.23 8.15
N ASP A 269 9.07 -24.87 7.11
CA ASP A 269 10.14 -25.89 7.19
C ASP A 269 11.43 -25.28 7.77
N GLY A 270 11.64 -23.98 7.57
CA GLY A 270 12.71 -23.18 8.17
C GLY A 270 12.43 -22.65 9.57
N GLY A 271 11.32 -23.04 10.20
CA GLY A 271 10.94 -22.63 11.57
C GLY A 271 10.39 -21.20 11.67
N VAL A 272 9.88 -20.63 10.55
CA VAL A 272 9.18 -19.34 10.54
C VAL A 272 7.68 -19.59 10.69
N ASN A 273 7.00 -18.78 11.52
CA ASN A 273 5.55 -18.79 11.62
C ASN A 273 4.91 -18.15 10.38
N ALA A 274 4.80 -18.91 9.29
CA ALA A 274 4.30 -18.45 8.01
C ALA A 274 2.89 -18.93 7.71
N ILE A 275 2.02 -18.01 7.28
CA ILE A 275 0.60 -18.20 7.01
C ILE A 275 0.35 -17.92 5.53
N ALA A 276 -0.09 -18.92 4.76
CA ALA A 276 -0.49 -18.70 3.36
C ALA A 276 -1.89 -18.07 3.29
N TYR A 277 -2.10 -17.10 2.38
CA TYR A 277 -3.39 -16.41 2.22
C TYR A 277 -3.66 -16.07 0.75
N HIS A 278 -4.74 -16.60 0.19
CA HIS A 278 -5.18 -16.30 -1.19
C HIS A 278 -6.66 -16.63 -1.40
N ALA A 279 -7.23 -16.14 -2.48
CA ALA A 279 -8.65 -16.32 -2.82
C ALA A 279 -9.07 -17.77 -3.14
N GLY A 280 -8.13 -18.73 -3.16
CA GLY A 280 -8.43 -20.15 -3.30
C GLY A 280 -8.94 -20.82 -2.03
N PHE A 281 -8.71 -20.22 -0.85
CA PHE A 281 -9.31 -20.65 0.40
C PHE A 281 -10.77 -20.19 0.50
N ASP A 282 -11.61 -20.97 1.19
CA ASP A 282 -12.96 -20.52 1.50
C ASP A 282 -12.97 -19.33 2.46
N ALA A 283 -14.12 -18.67 2.62
CA ALA A 283 -14.21 -17.45 3.43
C ALA A 283 -13.83 -17.71 4.89
N LYS A 284 -14.32 -18.81 5.47
CA LYS A 284 -14.05 -19.18 6.87
C LYS A 284 -12.58 -19.46 7.15
N ASP A 285 -11.90 -20.12 6.20
CA ASP A 285 -10.46 -20.37 6.30
C ASP A 285 -9.64 -19.08 6.15
N ARG A 286 -10.08 -18.18 5.29
CA ARG A 286 -9.43 -16.87 5.16
C ARG A 286 -9.56 -16.04 6.43
N ASP A 287 -10.74 -16.02 7.04
CA ASP A 287 -10.98 -15.29 8.29
C ASP A 287 -10.10 -15.82 9.42
N LYS A 288 -10.05 -17.14 9.62
CA LYS A 288 -9.17 -17.77 10.63
C LYS A 288 -7.68 -17.45 10.41
N ARG A 289 -7.22 -17.43 9.15
CA ARG A 289 -5.82 -17.13 8.81
C ARG A 289 -5.51 -15.67 9.07
N LEU A 290 -6.46 -14.78 8.79
CA LEU A 290 -6.34 -13.36 9.08
C LEU A 290 -6.33 -13.11 10.59
N GLU A 291 -7.28 -13.66 11.34
CA GLU A 291 -7.33 -13.59 12.82
C GLU A 291 -6.01 -14.05 13.43
N ARG A 292 -5.50 -15.18 12.96
CA ARG A 292 -4.22 -15.70 13.41
C ARG A 292 -3.06 -14.74 13.15
N PHE A 293 -2.98 -14.15 11.95
CA PHE A 293 -1.97 -13.15 11.62
C PHE A 293 -2.07 -11.90 12.49
N LEU A 294 -3.29 -11.43 12.76
CA LEU A 294 -3.54 -10.25 13.59
C LEU A 294 -3.21 -10.50 15.07
N ALA A 295 -3.44 -11.73 15.57
CA ALA A 295 -3.24 -12.10 16.95
C ALA A 295 -1.80 -12.49 17.29
N GLU A 296 -1.08 -13.14 16.36
CA GLU A 296 0.25 -13.70 16.63
C GLU A 296 1.37 -12.70 16.33
N ASP A 297 2.30 -12.57 17.27
CA ASP A 297 3.53 -11.79 17.11
C ASP A 297 4.54 -12.54 16.23
N GLY A 298 5.27 -11.80 15.38
CA GLY A 298 6.28 -12.38 14.51
C GLY A 298 5.72 -13.30 13.42
N ALA A 299 4.40 -13.28 13.19
CA ALA A 299 3.79 -14.01 12.10
C ALA A 299 4.12 -13.38 10.74
N VAL A 300 4.36 -14.22 9.73
CA VAL A 300 4.62 -13.81 8.35
C VAL A 300 3.47 -14.25 7.47
N MET A 301 2.72 -13.29 6.95
CA MET A 301 1.67 -13.54 5.97
C MET A 301 2.29 -13.68 4.58
N VAL A 302 2.14 -14.83 3.95
CA VAL A 302 2.53 -15.05 2.55
C VAL A 302 1.27 -15.04 1.70
N ALA A 303 1.12 -14.03 0.84
CA ALA A 303 -0.17 -13.76 0.24
C ALA A 303 -0.11 -13.39 -1.24
N THR A 304 -1.23 -13.56 -1.93
CA THR A 304 -1.49 -12.90 -3.22
C THR A 304 -2.13 -11.54 -2.96
N ILE A 305 -2.43 -10.79 -4.03
CA ILE A 305 -3.20 -9.53 -3.95
C ILE A 305 -4.56 -9.66 -3.23
N ALA A 306 -5.03 -10.89 -2.96
CA ALA A 306 -6.22 -11.13 -2.15
C ALA A 306 -6.05 -10.68 -0.68
N PHE A 307 -4.82 -10.61 -0.19
CA PHE A 307 -4.46 -9.95 1.07
C PHE A 307 -4.29 -8.45 0.79
N GLY A 308 -5.41 -7.82 0.51
CA GLY A 308 -5.51 -6.46 0.04
C GLY A 308 -5.99 -5.48 1.11
N MET A 309 -6.94 -4.63 0.74
CA MET A 309 -7.51 -3.60 1.62
C MET A 309 -8.03 -4.20 2.94
N GLY A 310 -8.03 -3.41 4.00
CA GLY A 310 -8.68 -3.74 5.27
C GLY A 310 -7.81 -4.42 6.33
N VAL A 311 -6.56 -4.74 6.06
CA VAL A 311 -5.67 -5.28 7.10
C VAL A 311 -4.91 -4.14 7.78
N ASP A 312 -5.15 -3.95 9.07
CA ASP A 312 -4.58 -2.87 9.88
C ASP A 312 -3.79 -3.41 11.08
N LYS A 313 -2.74 -4.22 10.81
CA LYS A 313 -1.77 -4.64 11.83
C LYS A 313 -0.65 -3.60 11.90
N PRO A 314 -0.50 -2.86 13.01
CA PRO A 314 0.41 -1.72 13.10
C PRO A 314 1.89 -2.12 13.11
N ASP A 315 2.22 -3.28 13.68
CA ASP A 315 3.57 -3.79 13.94
C ASP A 315 4.17 -4.62 12.79
N VAL A 316 3.68 -4.48 11.56
CA VAL A 316 4.31 -5.07 10.38
C VAL A 316 5.65 -4.39 10.12
N ARG A 317 6.76 -5.15 10.25
CA ARG A 317 8.13 -4.61 10.13
C ARG A 317 8.71 -4.72 8.72
N PHE A 318 8.17 -5.59 7.88
CA PHE A 318 8.62 -5.70 6.51
C PHE A 318 7.51 -6.12 5.55
N VAL A 319 7.60 -5.63 4.33
CA VAL A 319 6.84 -6.12 3.17
C VAL A 319 7.84 -6.54 2.09
N ILE A 320 7.73 -7.77 1.61
CA ILE A 320 8.55 -8.32 0.53
C ILE A 320 7.66 -8.62 -0.65
N HIS A 321 7.94 -8.05 -1.80
CA HIS A 321 7.37 -8.49 -3.07
C HIS A 321 8.27 -9.56 -3.68
N ALA A 322 7.87 -10.82 -3.62
CA ALA A 322 8.47 -11.90 -4.40
C ALA A 322 8.19 -11.70 -5.89
N ASP A 323 7.04 -11.13 -6.21
CA ASP A 323 6.63 -10.69 -7.53
C ASP A 323 6.07 -9.26 -7.43
N PRO A 324 6.51 -8.31 -8.28
CA PRO A 324 6.04 -6.93 -8.23
C PRO A 324 4.54 -6.80 -8.52
N PRO A 325 3.86 -5.82 -7.91
CA PRO A 325 2.47 -5.51 -8.23
C PRO A 325 2.31 -4.89 -9.63
N GLY A 326 1.07 -4.58 -10.01
CA GLY A 326 0.75 -4.10 -11.35
C GLY A 326 0.89 -2.58 -11.55
N SER A 327 1.11 -1.80 -10.49
CA SER A 327 1.20 -0.34 -10.57
C SER A 327 1.91 0.27 -9.36
N LEU A 328 2.29 1.55 -9.45
CA LEU A 328 2.86 2.31 -8.33
C LEU A 328 1.86 2.52 -7.20
N GLU A 329 0.56 2.63 -7.51
CA GLU A 329 -0.49 2.75 -6.49
C GLU A 329 -0.61 1.46 -5.68
N ALA A 330 -0.69 0.29 -6.36
CA ALA A 330 -0.72 -1.00 -5.69
C ALA A 330 0.56 -1.23 -4.88
N TYR A 331 1.72 -0.92 -5.45
CA TYR A 331 3.01 -0.96 -4.77
C TYR A 331 3.01 -0.15 -3.47
N TRP A 332 2.55 1.11 -3.54
CA TRP A 332 2.53 1.99 -2.38
C TRP A 332 1.52 1.55 -1.32
N GLN A 333 0.38 1.04 -1.75
CA GLN A 333 -0.65 0.52 -0.87
C GLN A 333 -0.19 -0.76 -0.14
N GLU A 334 0.50 -1.68 -0.85
CA GLU A 334 1.01 -2.92 -0.29
C GLU A 334 2.17 -2.67 0.67
N ILE A 335 3.17 -1.88 0.30
CA ILE A 335 4.28 -1.47 1.17
C ILE A 335 3.79 -0.61 2.33
N GLY A 336 2.78 0.22 2.12
CA GLY A 336 2.18 1.07 3.13
C GLY A 336 1.57 0.32 4.33
N ARG A 337 1.48 -1.02 4.28
CA ARG A 337 1.09 -1.86 5.42
C ARG A 337 2.18 -1.92 6.50
N ALA A 338 3.44 -1.72 6.11
CA ALA A 338 4.53 -1.74 7.06
C ALA A 338 4.64 -0.43 7.84
N GLY A 339 4.98 -0.52 9.12
CA GLY A 339 5.30 0.61 9.98
C GLY A 339 4.16 1.61 10.18
N ARG A 340 2.93 1.16 10.34
CA ARG A 340 1.77 2.04 10.60
C ARG A 340 1.80 2.70 11.97
N ASP A 341 2.50 2.11 12.91
CA ASP A 341 2.79 2.65 14.24
C ASP A 341 3.86 3.76 14.23
N GLY A 342 4.48 4.02 13.07
CA GLY A 342 5.55 5.00 12.90
C GLY A 342 6.96 4.45 13.16
N GLU A 343 7.07 3.20 13.63
CA GLU A 343 8.35 2.54 13.84
C GLU A 343 9.03 2.14 12.52
N PRO A 344 10.37 1.99 12.50
CA PRO A 344 11.11 1.61 11.31
C PRO A 344 10.61 0.32 10.67
N ALA A 345 10.43 0.35 9.36
CA ALA A 345 9.98 -0.80 8.58
C ALA A 345 10.61 -0.81 7.18
N GLU A 346 10.56 -1.95 6.53
CA GLU A 346 11.23 -2.17 5.24
C GLU A 346 10.25 -2.59 4.14
N GLY A 347 10.48 -2.06 2.94
CA GLY A 347 9.82 -2.51 1.71
C GLY A 347 10.86 -3.03 0.72
N ILE A 348 10.81 -4.32 0.38
CA ILE A 348 11.79 -4.99 -0.47
C ILE A 348 11.09 -5.57 -1.68
N THR A 349 11.57 -5.27 -2.89
CA THR A 349 10.95 -5.79 -4.11
C THR A 349 11.94 -6.53 -4.98
N LEU A 350 11.67 -7.80 -5.22
CA LEU A 350 12.41 -8.61 -6.19
C LEU A 350 11.77 -8.47 -7.57
N TYR A 351 12.54 -8.07 -8.58
CA TYR A 351 12.01 -7.79 -9.92
C TYR A 351 12.94 -8.29 -11.03
N GLY A 352 12.35 -8.52 -12.19
CA GLY A 352 13.11 -8.91 -13.39
C GLY A 352 12.30 -8.75 -14.68
N PRO A 353 12.93 -8.90 -15.85
CA PRO A 353 12.24 -8.76 -17.14
C PRO A 353 11.07 -9.71 -17.36
N SER A 354 11.13 -10.91 -16.78
CA SER A 354 10.02 -11.86 -16.86
C SER A 354 8.76 -11.37 -16.13
N ASP A 355 8.92 -10.55 -15.08
CA ASP A 355 7.80 -10.06 -14.30
C ASP A 355 7.01 -8.99 -15.06
N ILE A 356 7.70 -8.06 -15.75
CA ILE A 356 7.02 -7.07 -16.60
C ILE A 356 6.30 -7.76 -17.76
N ALA A 357 6.95 -8.73 -18.43
CA ALA A 357 6.32 -9.50 -19.51
C ALA A 357 5.08 -10.26 -19.02
N TRP A 358 5.15 -10.86 -17.81
CA TRP A 358 4.01 -11.53 -17.19
C TRP A 358 2.87 -10.55 -16.85
N SER A 359 3.20 -9.39 -16.30
CA SER A 359 2.22 -8.36 -15.94
C SER A 359 1.48 -7.84 -17.18
N LEU A 360 2.20 -7.57 -18.27
CA LEU A 360 1.62 -7.11 -19.53
C LEU A 360 0.72 -8.17 -20.18
N ARG A 361 1.16 -9.43 -20.24
CA ARG A 361 0.32 -10.55 -20.73
C ARG A 361 -0.98 -10.71 -19.95
N ARG A 362 -0.91 -10.55 -18.62
CA ARG A 362 -2.09 -10.64 -17.77
C ARG A 362 -3.09 -9.53 -18.05
N LEU A 363 -2.64 -8.34 -18.45
CA LEU A 363 -3.52 -7.26 -18.91
C LEU A 363 -4.15 -7.58 -20.27
N GLU A 364 -3.40 -8.17 -21.19
CA GLU A 364 -3.91 -8.57 -22.52
C GLU A 364 -5.05 -9.59 -22.44
N GLY A 365 -4.96 -10.53 -21.49
CA GLY A 365 -5.97 -11.56 -21.27
C GLY A 365 -7.24 -11.09 -20.54
N ARG A 366 -7.35 -9.81 -20.13
CA ARG A 366 -8.52 -9.29 -19.43
C ARG A 366 -9.45 -8.54 -20.39
N PRO A 367 -10.77 -8.77 -20.32
CA PRO A 367 -11.74 -7.97 -21.07
C PRO A 367 -11.79 -6.55 -20.47
N MET A 368 -11.26 -5.57 -21.19
CA MET A 368 -11.30 -4.15 -20.82
C MET A 368 -11.22 -3.28 -22.08
N ALA A 369 -11.70 -2.04 -21.99
CA ALA A 369 -11.58 -1.07 -23.08
C ALA A 369 -10.10 -0.78 -23.40
N GLU A 370 -9.78 -0.58 -24.68
CA GLU A 370 -8.39 -0.38 -25.14
C GLU A 370 -7.70 0.81 -24.46
N GLU A 371 -8.44 1.89 -24.20
CA GLU A 371 -7.91 3.06 -23.47
C GLU A 371 -7.51 2.70 -22.04
N VAL A 372 -8.31 1.89 -21.34
CA VAL A 372 -8.00 1.41 -20.00
C VAL A 372 -6.75 0.53 -20.02
N LYS A 373 -6.66 -0.36 -21.00
CA LYS A 373 -5.51 -1.25 -21.21
C LYS A 373 -4.21 -0.45 -21.42
N GLN A 374 -4.25 0.59 -22.25
CA GLN A 374 -3.10 1.46 -22.48
C GLN A 374 -2.65 2.17 -21.19
N VAL A 375 -3.59 2.67 -20.38
CA VAL A 375 -3.28 3.30 -19.10
C VAL A 375 -2.67 2.29 -18.13
N GLN A 376 -3.26 1.10 -18.00
CA GLN A 376 -2.71 0.05 -17.12
C GLN A 376 -1.32 -0.42 -17.58
N THR A 377 -1.11 -0.57 -18.87
CA THR A 377 0.21 -0.87 -19.47
C THR A 377 1.24 0.20 -19.08
N ARG A 378 0.88 1.49 -19.18
CA ARG A 378 1.75 2.60 -18.76
C ARG A 378 2.08 2.52 -17.26
N LYS A 379 1.11 2.22 -16.41
CA LYS A 379 1.31 2.08 -14.95
C LYS A 379 2.27 0.94 -14.60
N VAL A 380 2.15 -0.22 -15.26
CA VAL A 380 3.11 -1.32 -15.12
C VAL A 380 4.52 -0.82 -15.48
N ARG A 381 4.70 -0.19 -16.62
CA ARG A 381 6.02 0.32 -17.07
C ARG A 381 6.59 1.35 -16.09
N GLN A 382 5.78 2.28 -15.58
CA GLN A 382 6.21 3.28 -14.60
C GLN A 382 6.72 2.64 -13.31
N LEU A 383 6.06 1.58 -12.83
CA LEU A 383 6.55 0.81 -11.68
C LEU A 383 7.93 0.21 -11.96
N PHE A 384 8.08 -0.50 -13.08
CA PHE A 384 9.35 -1.15 -13.40
C PHE A 384 10.48 -0.15 -13.69
N ALA A 385 10.19 0.99 -14.30
CA ALA A 385 11.14 2.09 -14.46
C ALA A 385 11.60 2.65 -13.09
N MET A 386 10.71 2.76 -12.11
CA MET A 386 11.08 3.15 -10.74
C MET A 386 11.93 2.06 -10.06
N LEU A 387 11.58 0.77 -10.20
CA LEU A 387 12.34 -0.33 -9.61
C LEU A 387 13.74 -0.47 -10.21
N ASP A 388 13.90 -0.22 -11.51
CA ASP A 388 15.18 -0.33 -12.20
C ASP A 388 15.98 0.98 -12.18
N GLY A 389 15.32 2.11 -11.99
CA GLY A 389 15.92 3.44 -12.05
C GLY A 389 16.92 3.73 -10.94
N ALA A 390 17.77 4.75 -11.18
CA ALA A 390 18.77 5.26 -10.25
C ALA A 390 18.27 6.49 -9.42
N VAL A 391 16.97 6.77 -9.46
CA VAL A 391 16.33 7.84 -8.67
C VAL A 391 15.89 7.31 -7.31
N CYS A 392 16.02 8.13 -6.28
CA CYS A 392 15.53 7.81 -4.94
C CYS A 392 14.09 7.27 -4.99
N ARG A 393 13.83 6.09 -4.44
CA ARG A 393 12.56 5.38 -4.58
C ARG A 393 11.37 6.14 -4.00
N PRO A 394 11.42 6.61 -2.73
CA PRO A 394 10.35 7.43 -2.20
C PRO A 394 10.14 8.74 -2.99
N GLN A 395 11.21 9.35 -3.50
CA GLN A 395 11.11 10.55 -4.34
C GLN A 395 10.35 10.26 -5.65
N ALA A 396 10.66 9.12 -6.31
CA ALA A 396 9.98 8.71 -7.53
C ALA A 396 8.48 8.47 -7.29
N VAL A 397 8.12 7.79 -6.19
CA VAL A 397 6.73 7.55 -5.78
C VAL A 397 6.01 8.88 -5.49
N ARG A 398 6.61 9.77 -4.71
CA ARG A 398 6.02 11.07 -4.36
C ARG A 398 5.77 11.92 -5.62
N ARG A 399 6.72 11.94 -6.55
CA ARG A 399 6.57 12.63 -7.85
C ARG A 399 5.44 12.04 -8.70
N TYR A 400 5.28 10.71 -8.68
CA TYR A 400 4.17 10.04 -9.35
C TYR A 400 2.81 10.53 -8.85
N PHE A 401 2.66 10.72 -7.55
CA PHE A 401 1.43 11.26 -6.94
C PHE A 401 1.31 12.79 -7.04
N GLY A 402 2.26 13.48 -7.67
CA GLY A 402 2.19 14.90 -7.99
C GLY A 402 2.92 15.83 -7.04
N GLU A 403 3.79 15.31 -6.16
CA GLU A 403 4.66 16.16 -5.34
C GLU A 403 5.88 16.62 -6.15
N THR A 404 5.87 17.88 -6.58
CA THR A 404 6.95 18.46 -7.44
C THR A 404 8.26 18.64 -6.67
N ASP A 405 8.19 19.00 -5.39
CA ASP A 405 9.34 19.34 -4.55
C ASP A 405 9.86 18.17 -3.70
N ALA A 406 9.54 16.92 -4.12
CA ALA A 406 9.97 15.74 -3.42
C ALA A 406 11.50 15.63 -3.39
N GLN A 407 12.10 15.68 -2.19
CA GLN A 407 13.52 15.51 -1.97
C GLN A 407 13.92 14.04 -1.81
N PRO A 408 15.18 13.67 -2.07
CA PRO A 408 15.71 12.35 -1.75
C PRO A 408 15.53 11.99 -0.27
N CYS A 409 15.22 10.71 0.02
CA CYS A 409 14.91 10.29 1.39
C CYS A 409 16.14 10.04 2.28
N GLY A 410 17.31 9.87 1.72
CA GLY A 410 18.57 9.58 2.44
C GLY A 410 18.74 8.14 2.94
N VAL A 411 17.68 7.29 2.89
CA VAL A 411 17.68 5.96 3.56
C VAL A 411 17.38 4.77 2.65
N CYS A 412 16.84 4.99 1.43
CA CYS A 412 16.59 3.87 0.50
C CYS A 412 17.91 3.32 -0.07
N ASP A 413 17.83 2.17 -0.74
CA ASP A 413 18.99 1.54 -1.39
C ASP A 413 19.75 2.48 -2.32
N ILE A 414 19.05 3.33 -3.09
CA ILE A 414 19.65 4.31 -4.00
C ILE A 414 20.36 5.43 -3.26
N CYS A 415 19.79 5.93 -2.16
CA CYS A 415 20.44 7.00 -1.38
C CYS A 415 21.63 6.49 -0.56
N GLY A 416 21.54 5.22 -0.07
CA GLY A 416 22.58 4.63 0.77
C GLY A 416 23.77 4.10 -0.02
N ASP A 417 23.53 3.58 -1.22
CA ASP A 417 24.55 3.04 -2.13
C ASP A 417 24.14 3.39 -3.58
N PRO A 418 24.39 4.63 -4.02
CA PRO A 418 24.01 5.07 -5.36
C PRO A 418 24.65 4.16 -6.43
N PRO A 419 23.86 3.53 -7.31
CA PRO A 419 24.41 2.66 -8.32
C PRO A 419 25.23 3.47 -9.32
N ALA A 420 26.38 2.94 -9.70
CA ALA A 420 27.09 3.48 -10.84
C ALA A 420 26.20 3.37 -12.09
N THR A 421 26.07 4.46 -12.82
CA THR A 421 25.37 4.50 -14.10
C THR A 421 26.34 4.81 -15.25
N PHE A 422 25.89 4.59 -16.46
CA PHE A 422 26.58 5.08 -17.66
C PHE A 422 25.55 5.61 -18.67
N ASP A 423 25.98 6.56 -19.47
CA ASP A 423 25.19 7.06 -20.57
C ASP A 423 25.03 5.95 -21.63
N ALA A 424 23.81 5.54 -21.85
CA ALA A 424 23.45 4.45 -22.74
C ALA A 424 22.62 4.91 -23.95
N VAL A 425 22.61 6.21 -24.31
CA VAL A 425 21.89 6.70 -25.49
C VAL A 425 22.38 6.00 -26.75
N VAL A 426 23.69 6.00 -27.01
CA VAL A 426 24.27 5.30 -28.16
C VAL A 426 24.09 3.78 -28.11
N PRO A 427 24.35 3.10 -26.98
CA PRO A 427 23.97 1.69 -26.83
C PRO A 427 22.50 1.40 -27.10
N ALA A 428 21.57 2.24 -26.62
CA ALA A 428 20.14 2.09 -26.87
C ALA A 428 19.81 2.21 -28.37
N GLN A 429 20.37 3.22 -29.06
CA GLN A 429 20.23 3.36 -30.50
C GLN A 429 20.74 2.12 -31.26
N LYS A 430 21.92 1.58 -30.89
CA LYS A 430 22.47 0.34 -31.46
C LYS A 430 21.53 -0.86 -31.24
N ALA A 431 20.99 -1.00 -30.03
CA ALA A 431 20.07 -2.10 -29.68
C ALA A 431 18.75 -2.02 -30.45
N LEU A 432 18.12 -0.85 -30.48
CA LEU A 432 16.88 -0.62 -31.21
C LEU A 432 17.07 -0.87 -32.71
N ALA A 433 18.18 -0.38 -33.30
CA ALA A 433 18.51 -0.63 -34.70
C ALA A 433 18.76 -2.12 -35.00
N ALA A 434 19.43 -2.84 -34.10
CA ALA A 434 19.64 -4.29 -34.24
C ALA A 434 18.31 -5.05 -34.23
N VAL A 435 17.40 -4.75 -33.30
CA VAL A 435 16.07 -5.37 -33.23
C VAL A 435 15.28 -5.12 -34.51
N GLN A 436 15.26 -3.88 -35.00
CA GLN A 436 14.57 -3.50 -36.24
C GLN A 436 15.14 -4.26 -37.46
N ARG A 437 16.46 -4.29 -37.63
CA ARG A 437 17.10 -4.94 -38.78
C ARG A 437 17.04 -6.46 -38.74
N LEU A 438 16.95 -7.05 -37.55
CA LEU A 438 16.68 -8.48 -37.35
C LEU A 438 15.21 -8.84 -37.62
N GLY A 439 14.34 -7.85 -37.96
CA GLY A 439 12.94 -8.06 -38.31
C GLY A 439 12.05 -8.38 -37.11
N GLU A 440 12.44 -8.00 -35.91
CA GLU A 440 11.66 -8.14 -34.67
C GLU A 440 11.18 -9.59 -34.37
N ARG A 441 12.02 -10.57 -34.66
CA ARG A 441 11.67 -12.01 -34.59
C ARG A 441 12.61 -12.86 -33.74
N PHE A 442 13.55 -12.22 -33.03
CA PHE A 442 14.51 -12.92 -32.19
C PHE A 442 14.40 -12.52 -30.71
N GLY A 443 14.76 -13.44 -29.84
CA GLY A 443 14.82 -13.20 -28.39
C GLY A 443 16.08 -12.44 -27.96
N ARG A 444 16.10 -12.02 -26.68
CA ARG A 444 17.16 -11.20 -26.07
C ARG A 444 18.58 -11.75 -26.34
N THR A 445 18.78 -13.02 -26.11
CA THR A 445 20.11 -13.65 -26.28
C THR A 445 20.64 -13.47 -27.71
N ARG A 446 19.79 -13.73 -28.71
CA ARG A 446 20.18 -13.58 -30.12
C ARG A 446 20.49 -12.14 -30.48
N VAL A 447 19.72 -11.18 -29.98
CA VAL A 447 19.96 -9.74 -30.22
C VAL A 447 21.31 -9.32 -29.61
N VAL A 448 21.63 -9.76 -28.40
CA VAL A 448 22.89 -9.45 -27.74
C VAL A 448 24.07 -10.12 -28.48
N ASP A 449 23.93 -11.39 -28.87
CA ASP A 449 24.96 -12.11 -29.61
C ASP A 449 25.23 -11.48 -30.99
N HIS A 450 24.17 -10.99 -31.67
CA HIS A 450 24.27 -10.22 -32.91
C HIS A 450 25.04 -8.90 -32.72
N LEU A 451 24.73 -8.14 -31.66
CA LEU A 451 25.43 -6.90 -31.32
C LEU A 451 26.93 -7.16 -31.05
N LEU A 452 27.26 -8.29 -30.44
CA LEU A 452 28.62 -8.68 -30.14
C LEU A 452 29.35 -9.33 -31.35
N GLY A 453 28.65 -9.68 -32.43
CA GLY A 453 29.21 -10.42 -33.55
C GLY A 453 29.62 -11.85 -33.18
N LYS A 454 28.96 -12.50 -32.20
CA LYS A 454 29.33 -13.78 -31.60
C LYS A 454 28.28 -14.89 -31.74
N THR A 455 27.38 -14.77 -32.71
CA THR A 455 26.29 -15.74 -32.88
C THR A 455 26.84 -17.08 -33.38
N LYS A 456 26.45 -18.17 -32.71
CA LYS A 456 26.57 -19.53 -33.26
C LYS A 456 25.53 -19.71 -34.36
N ASP A 457 25.81 -20.38 -35.41
CA ASP A 457 24.91 -20.63 -36.56
C ASP A 457 24.43 -19.33 -37.26
N VAL A 458 25.39 -18.45 -37.54
CA VAL A 458 25.14 -17.19 -38.27
C VAL A 458 24.70 -17.48 -39.69
N GLN A 459 23.55 -16.95 -40.06
CA GLN A 459 23.12 -16.96 -41.47
C GLN A 459 23.86 -15.85 -42.23
N SER A 460 24.18 -16.08 -43.51
CA SER A 460 24.90 -15.09 -44.34
C SER A 460 24.22 -13.73 -44.41
N TRP A 461 22.88 -13.69 -44.39
CA TRP A 461 22.09 -12.44 -44.37
C TRP A 461 22.29 -11.66 -43.08
N GLU A 462 22.45 -12.33 -41.93
CA GLU A 462 22.58 -11.69 -40.61
C GLU A 462 23.93 -11.01 -40.47
N SER A 463 25.02 -11.70 -40.86
CA SER A 463 26.36 -11.14 -40.82
C SER A 463 26.59 -10.00 -41.85
N SER A 464 25.71 -9.87 -42.85
CA SER A 464 25.72 -8.75 -43.80
C SER A 464 25.01 -7.49 -43.30
N LEU A 465 24.28 -7.57 -42.18
CA LEU A 465 23.59 -6.40 -41.60
C LEU A 465 24.62 -5.41 -41.04
N SER A 466 24.37 -4.12 -41.23
CA SER A 466 25.21 -3.03 -40.68
C SER A 466 25.22 -2.97 -39.15
N THR A 467 24.33 -3.72 -38.49
CA THR A 467 24.27 -3.86 -37.05
C THR A 467 25.00 -5.05 -36.49
N TRP A 468 25.59 -5.90 -37.36
CA TRP A 468 26.38 -7.05 -36.94
C TRP A 468 27.71 -6.61 -36.28
N GLY A 469 27.92 -7.01 -35.02
CA GLY A 469 29.12 -6.68 -34.27
C GLY A 469 29.28 -5.22 -33.87
N ILE A 470 28.27 -4.35 -34.13
CA ILE A 470 28.33 -2.91 -33.84
C ILE A 470 28.48 -2.60 -32.35
N GLY A 471 28.19 -3.57 -31.50
CA GLY A 471 28.22 -3.50 -30.04
C GLY A 471 29.44 -4.14 -29.40
N ALA A 472 30.52 -4.39 -30.11
CA ALA A 472 31.73 -5.02 -29.55
C ALA A 472 32.46 -4.18 -28.48
N ASP A 473 32.08 -2.91 -28.34
CA ASP A 473 32.55 -1.95 -27.34
C ASP A 473 31.99 -2.19 -25.92
N LEU A 474 30.92 -2.96 -25.77
CA LEU A 474 30.36 -3.30 -24.48
C LEU A 474 30.47 -4.81 -24.16
N SER A 475 30.54 -5.13 -22.87
CA SER A 475 30.50 -6.52 -22.40
C SER A 475 29.14 -7.18 -22.59
N LEU A 476 29.08 -8.51 -22.59
CA LEU A 476 27.84 -9.29 -22.61
C LEU A 476 26.88 -8.85 -21.47
N THR A 477 27.41 -8.61 -20.28
CA THR A 477 26.63 -8.20 -19.12
C THR A 477 26.06 -6.80 -19.33
N ALA A 478 26.87 -5.84 -19.79
CA ALA A 478 26.40 -4.48 -20.04
C ALA A 478 25.30 -4.45 -21.13
N TRP A 479 25.42 -5.27 -22.19
CA TRP A 479 24.36 -5.39 -23.19
C TRP A 479 23.06 -5.95 -22.64
N ARG A 480 23.14 -6.94 -21.74
CA ARG A 480 21.96 -7.46 -21.05
C ARG A 480 21.29 -6.38 -20.21
N ASP A 481 22.08 -5.59 -19.48
CA ASP A 481 21.55 -4.47 -18.68
C ASP A 481 20.90 -3.41 -19.57
N VAL A 482 21.48 -3.07 -20.72
CA VAL A 482 20.86 -2.14 -21.68
C VAL A 482 19.54 -2.69 -22.21
N ILE A 483 19.50 -3.93 -22.69
CA ILE A 483 18.26 -4.55 -23.21
C ILE A 483 17.19 -4.62 -22.13
N ASP A 484 17.53 -5.03 -20.90
CA ASP A 484 16.61 -5.11 -19.80
C ASP A 484 16.03 -3.72 -19.43
N HIS A 485 16.89 -2.70 -19.40
CA HIS A 485 16.46 -1.32 -19.17
C HIS A 485 15.49 -0.82 -20.28
N LEU A 486 15.78 -1.10 -21.54
CA LEU A 486 14.91 -0.75 -22.65
C LEU A 486 13.54 -1.44 -22.58
N LEU A 487 13.51 -2.68 -22.06
CA LEU A 487 12.26 -3.41 -21.79
C LEU A 487 11.47 -2.76 -20.66
N PHE A 488 12.12 -2.33 -19.57
CA PHE A 488 11.46 -1.63 -18.46
C PHE A 488 10.90 -0.26 -18.88
N GLU A 489 11.67 0.48 -19.69
CA GLU A 489 11.24 1.77 -20.23
C GLU A 489 10.20 1.66 -21.36
N GLY A 490 9.90 0.45 -21.82
CA GLY A 490 8.96 0.17 -22.89
C GLY A 490 9.43 0.60 -24.29
N LEU A 491 10.73 0.84 -24.45
CA LEU A 491 11.39 1.07 -25.74
C LEU A 491 11.56 -0.24 -26.52
N LEU A 492 11.63 -1.36 -25.80
CA LEU A 492 11.48 -2.72 -26.31
C LEU A 492 10.29 -3.39 -25.61
N VAL A 493 9.69 -4.37 -26.28
CA VAL A 493 8.57 -5.19 -25.74
C VAL A 493 8.90 -6.65 -26.00
N GLU A 494 8.68 -7.50 -25.00
CA GLU A 494 8.82 -8.96 -25.14
C GLU A 494 7.48 -9.57 -25.54
N ASP A 495 7.43 -10.18 -26.73
CA ASP A 495 6.25 -10.87 -27.26
C ASP A 495 6.44 -12.40 -27.11
N PRO A 496 5.51 -13.12 -26.47
CA PRO A 496 5.59 -14.55 -26.34
C PRO A 496 5.21 -15.22 -27.68
N ASN A 497 6.20 -15.71 -28.38
CA ASN A 497 5.98 -16.49 -29.60
C ASN A 497 6.20 -17.98 -29.28
N GLU A 498 5.16 -18.81 -29.37
CA GLU A 498 5.19 -20.29 -29.28
C GLU A 498 6.30 -20.88 -28.36
N GLY A 499 6.42 -20.34 -27.15
CA GLY A 499 7.37 -20.81 -26.12
C GLY A 499 8.77 -20.18 -26.12
N LYS A 500 9.10 -19.35 -27.11
CA LYS A 500 10.36 -18.58 -27.11
C LYS A 500 10.07 -17.08 -27.25
N PRO A 501 10.23 -16.28 -26.18
CA PRO A 501 9.94 -14.86 -26.23
C PRO A 501 10.84 -14.14 -27.26
N ILE A 502 10.22 -13.33 -28.11
CA ILE A 502 10.89 -12.45 -29.08
C ILE A 502 10.84 -11.00 -28.61
N ILE A 503 11.80 -10.19 -29.06
CA ILE A 503 11.83 -8.76 -28.76
C ILE A 503 11.34 -7.97 -29.96
N ARG A 504 10.43 -7.01 -29.71
CA ARG A 504 9.94 -6.04 -30.69
C ARG A 504 10.24 -4.60 -30.24
N LEU A 505 10.19 -3.67 -31.17
CA LEU A 505 10.23 -2.25 -30.85
C LEU A 505 8.97 -1.85 -30.07
N GLY A 506 9.14 -0.95 -29.11
CA GLY A 506 8.04 -0.34 -28.36
C GLY A 506 7.38 0.80 -29.11
N ASP A 507 6.83 1.78 -28.35
CA ASP A 507 6.15 2.93 -28.92
C ASP A 507 7.04 3.72 -29.89
N SER A 508 6.53 3.95 -31.09
CA SER A 508 7.29 4.53 -32.21
C SER A 508 7.79 5.96 -31.94
N GLU A 509 7.03 6.78 -31.20
CA GLU A 509 7.43 8.15 -30.85
C GLU A 509 8.57 8.14 -29.83
N SER A 510 8.46 7.33 -28.80
CA SER A 510 9.49 7.14 -27.79
C SER A 510 10.79 6.59 -28.39
N VAL A 511 10.71 5.63 -29.30
CA VAL A 511 11.86 5.08 -30.03
C VAL A 511 12.53 6.15 -30.91
N ARG A 512 11.73 6.95 -31.62
CA ARG A 512 12.26 8.06 -32.43
C ARG A 512 12.98 9.11 -31.60
N ALA A 513 12.45 9.44 -30.41
CA ALA A 513 13.11 10.38 -29.49
C ALA A 513 14.49 9.88 -29.05
N VAL A 514 14.68 8.57 -28.86
CA VAL A 514 16.02 7.99 -28.61
C VAL A 514 16.92 8.13 -29.82
N TYR A 515 16.42 7.82 -31.02
CA TYR A 515 17.22 7.98 -32.25
C TYR A 515 17.67 9.43 -32.49
N ARG A 516 16.86 10.43 -32.11
CA ARG A 516 17.21 11.85 -32.20
C ARG A 516 18.10 12.35 -31.05
N GLY A 517 18.37 11.48 -30.03
CA GLY A 517 19.14 11.89 -28.86
C GLY A 517 18.39 12.82 -27.90
N GLU A 518 17.07 12.98 -28.06
CA GLU A 518 16.22 13.84 -27.23
C GLU A 518 15.87 13.20 -25.88
N ARG A 519 15.99 11.88 -25.78
CA ARG A 519 15.70 11.11 -24.56
C ARG A 519 17.00 10.59 -23.94
N PRO A 520 17.40 11.08 -22.74
CA PRO A 520 18.54 10.54 -22.02
C PRO A 520 18.24 9.14 -21.53
N ILE A 521 19.21 8.23 -21.69
CA ILE A 521 19.13 6.86 -21.20
C ILE A 521 20.30 6.62 -20.24
N GLN A 522 20.00 6.39 -18.96
CA GLN A 522 20.99 6.09 -17.93
C GLN A 522 20.80 4.67 -17.44
N VAL A 523 21.74 3.78 -17.75
CA VAL A 523 21.68 2.38 -17.36
C VAL A 523 22.57 2.13 -16.15
N ARG A 524 22.06 1.40 -15.17
CA ARG A 524 22.81 0.95 -14.01
C ARG A 524 23.88 -0.05 -14.45
N LYS A 525 25.10 0.12 -13.99
CA LYS A 525 26.14 -0.91 -14.13
C LYS A 525 25.80 -2.05 -13.18
N ALA A 526 25.78 -3.28 -13.70
CA ALA A 526 25.67 -4.43 -12.81
C ALA A 526 26.77 -4.34 -11.74
N PRO A 527 26.47 -4.59 -10.47
CA PRO A 527 27.49 -4.62 -9.45
C PRO A 527 28.52 -5.69 -9.85
N VAL A 528 29.76 -5.29 -9.96
CA VAL A 528 30.86 -6.25 -10.08
C VAL A 528 30.81 -7.06 -8.79
N ARG A 529 30.40 -8.33 -8.85
CA ARG A 529 30.54 -9.24 -7.70
C ARG A 529 32.01 -9.36 -7.40
N VAL A 530 32.52 -8.49 -6.56
CA VAL A 530 33.71 -8.81 -5.79
C VAL A 530 33.22 -9.83 -4.76
N VAL A 531 33.64 -11.09 -4.97
CA VAL A 531 33.55 -12.10 -3.93
C VAL A 531 34.61 -11.69 -2.91
N GLU A 532 34.24 -10.72 -2.07
CA GLU A 532 35.02 -10.41 -0.86
C GLU A 532 34.19 -9.61 0.13
N ALA A 533 34.34 -10.08 1.34
CA ALA A 533 34.03 -9.40 2.61
C ALA A 533 32.57 -9.10 2.90
N GLU A 534 32.17 -9.66 3.98
CA GLU A 534 31.03 -9.28 4.79
C GLU A 534 30.74 -7.79 4.64
N ARG A 535 29.68 -7.47 3.87
CA ARG A 535 29.09 -6.13 3.93
C ARG A 535 28.85 -5.85 5.41
N PRO A 536 29.27 -4.70 5.94
CA PRO A 536 28.92 -4.36 7.29
C PRO A 536 27.39 -4.47 7.35
N ARG A 537 26.91 -5.41 8.15
CA ARG A 537 25.47 -5.61 8.42
C ARG A 537 24.96 -4.26 8.92
N ARG A 538 24.41 -3.45 8.02
CA ARG A 538 23.60 -2.30 8.42
C ARG A 538 22.47 -2.90 9.22
N ASN A 539 22.36 -2.50 10.47
CA ASN A 539 21.28 -2.85 11.39
C ASN A 539 19.94 -2.45 10.75
N ALA A 540 19.43 -3.32 9.87
CA ALA A 540 18.13 -3.15 9.30
C ALA A 540 17.12 -3.34 10.42
N GLY A 541 16.41 -2.27 10.74
CA GLY A 541 15.15 -2.31 11.50
C GLY A 541 15.18 -3.14 12.77
N ARG A 542 16.18 -2.97 13.65
CA ARG A 542 15.99 -3.34 15.04
C ARG A 542 14.81 -2.55 15.56
N ASN A 543 13.97 -3.20 16.33
CA ASN A 543 12.93 -2.52 17.12
C ASN A 543 13.67 -1.62 18.13
N LEU A 544 14.18 -0.47 17.64
CA LEU A 544 15.04 0.42 18.39
C LEU A 544 14.35 0.90 19.68
N ALA A 545 13.02 1.01 19.67
CA ALA A 545 12.26 1.36 20.86
C ALA A 545 12.29 0.24 21.93
N ALA A 546 12.14 -1.02 21.54
CA ALA A 546 12.09 -2.13 22.52
C ALA A 546 13.47 -2.75 22.82
N GLU A 547 14.43 -2.70 21.89
CA GLU A 547 15.78 -3.26 22.11
C GLU A 547 16.73 -2.27 22.81
N ALA A 548 16.43 -0.96 22.77
CA ALA A 548 17.17 0.09 23.49
C ALA A 548 16.61 0.36 24.90
N LEU A 549 15.54 -0.35 25.32
CA LEU A 549 14.97 -0.20 26.66
C LEU A 549 15.92 -0.80 27.71
N ASP A 550 16.07 -0.09 28.82
CA ASP A 550 16.67 -0.62 30.03
C ASP A 550 16.00 -1.95 30.45
N THR A 551 16.73 -2.85 31.07
CA THR A 551 16.29 -4.20 31.42
C THR A 551 14.97 -4.19 32.19
N ASP A 552 14.78 -3.23 33.12
CA ASP A 552 13.58 -3.11 33.94
C ASP A 552 12.37 -2.62 33.14
N VAL A 553 12.57 -1.64 32.24
CA VAL A 553 11.52 -1.16 31.32
C VAL A 553 11.08 -2.27 30.38
N ARG A 554 12.03 -3.08 29.92
CA ARG A 554 11.73 -4.23 29.05
C ARG A 554 10.92 -5.30 29.78
N ALA A 555 11.26 -5.60 31.04
CA ALA A 555 10.49 -6.52 31.85
C ALA A 555 9.04 -6.05 32.03
N ARG A 556 8.83 -4.77 32.37
CA ARG A 556 7.49 -4.18 32.47
C ARG A 556 6.72 -4.23 31.15
N PHE A 557 7.38 -3.93 30.05
CA PHE A 557 6.76 -4.01 28.72
C PHE A 557 6.29 -5.43 28.38
N GLU A 558 7.10 -6.45 28.65
CA GLU A 558 6.70 -7.85 28.38
C GLU A 558 5.54 -8.31 29.27
N VAL A 559 5.47 -7.89 30.52
CA VAL A 559 4.32 -8.16 31.41
C VAL A 559 3.04 -7.51 30.86
N LEU A 560 3.10 -6.23 30.48
CA LEU A 560 1.97 -5.52 29.87
C LEU A 560 1.53 -6.15 28.55
N ARG A 561 2.49 -6.64 27.76
CA ARG A 561 2.23 -7.31 26.49
C ARG A 561 1.54 -8.67 26.69
N ALA A 562 1.96 -9.44 27.69
CA ALA A 562 1.32 -10.70 28.08
C ALA A 562 -0.13 -10.43 28.55
N TRP A 563 -0.32 -9.49 29.49
CA TRP A 563 -1.63 -9.06 29.95
C TRP A 563 -2.56 -8.66 28.78
N ARG A 564 -2.07 -7.83 27.87
CA ARG A 564 -2.84 -7.39 26.69
C ARG A 564 -3.29 -8.58 25.83
N ARG A 565 -2.39 -9.56 25.61
CA ARG A 565 -2.68 -10.76 24.81
C ARG A 565 -3.80 -11.58 25.43
N ASP A 566 -3.74 -11.81 26.74
CA ASP A 566 -4.74 -12.58 27.47
C ASP A 566 -6.10 -11.86 27.41
N ARG A 567 -6.12 -10.57 27.64
CA ARG A 567 -7.34 -9.76 27.59
C ARG A 567 -7.93 -9.68 26.17
N ALA A 568 -7.09 -9.61 25.14
CA ALA A 568 -7.50 -9.63 23.73
C ALA A 568 -8.14 -10.98 23.36
N ALA A 569 -7.57 -12.09 23.83
CA ALA A 569 -8.12 -13.43 23.62
C ALA A 569 -9.50 -13.60 24.28
N GLU A 570 -9.69 -13.10 25.50
CA GLU A 570 -10.99 -13.13 26.20
C GLU A 570 -12.08 -12.35 25.45
N GLN A 571 -11.71 -11.25 24.81
CA GLN A 571 -12.64 -10.37 24.10
C GLN A 571 -12.77 -10.69 22.60
N HIS A 572 -12.04 -11.70 22.11
CA HIS A 572 -11.98 -12.06 20.69
C HIS A 572 -11.62 -10.89 19.76
N VAL A 573 -10.69 -10.03 20.21
CA VAL A 573 -10.19 -8.90 19.42
C VAL A 573 -8.67 -8.99 19.21
N PRO A 574 -8.12 -8.40 18.14
CA PRO A 574 -6.67 -8.30 17.98
C PRO A 574 -6.02 -7.50 19.12
N PRO A 575 -4.83 -7.90 19.62
CA PRO A 575 -4.18 -7.24 20.77
C PRO A 575 -3.98 -5.74 20.61
N TYR A 576 -3.67 -5.27 19.40
CA TYR A 576 -3.45 -3.85 19.12
C TYR A 576 -4.72 -2.98 19.24
N VAL A 577 -5.91 -3.58 19.20
CA VAL A 577 -7.19 -2.87 19.41
C VAL A 577 -7.27 -2.40 20.86
N ILE A 578 -6.75 -3.18 21.82
CA ILE A 578 -6.67 -2.79 23.22
C ILE A 578 -5.63 -1.68 23.39
N PHE A 579 -4.35 -1.96 23.14
CA PHE A 579 -3.26 -0.98 23.11
C PHE A 579 -2.22 -1.32 22.06
N GLN A 580 -1.70 -0.31 21.36
CA GLN A 580 -0.55 -0.47 20.47
C GLN A 580 0.74 -0.64 21.29
N ASP A 581 1.76 -1.30 20.74
CA ASP A 581 3.05 -1.50 21.42
C ASP A 581 3.67 -0.18 21.87
N LYS A 582 3.57 0.87 21.06
CA LYS A 582 4.04 2.21 21.42
C LYS A 582 3.41 2.73 22.71
N THR A 583 2.10 2.54 22.89
CA THR A 583 1.40 2.92 24.12
C THR A 583 1.88 2.09 25.30
N LEU A 584 2.10 0.77 25.13
CA LEU A 584 2.63 -0.09 26.18
C LEU A 584 4.07 0.28 26.57
N VAL A 585 4.91 0.67 25.60
CA VAL A 585 6.26 1.17 25.86
C VAL A 585 6.21 2.46 26.66
N GLU A 586 5.32 3.39 26.30
CA GLU A 586 5.17 4.66 27.03
C GLU A 586 4.64 4.43 28.46
N ILE A 587 3.73 3.48 28.67
CA ILE A 587 3.27 3.04 30.00
C ILE A 587 4.44 2.45 30.81
N ALA A 588 5.24 1.56 30.21
CA ALA A 588 6.40 0.94 30.86
C ALA A 588 7.50 1.94 31.24
N LEU A 589 7.68 2.99 30.44
CA LEU A 589 8.63 4.08 30.71
C LEU A 589 8.14 5.05 31.79
N SER A 590 6.84 5.43 31.71
CA SER A 590 6.26 6.48 32.57
C SER A 590 5.86 5.98 33.96
N GLU A 591 5.71 4.66 34.15
CA GLU A 591 5.27 3.99 35.37
C GLU A 591 4.09 4.70 36.09
N PRO A 592 2.94 4.87 35.43
CA PRO A 592 1.81 5.58 36.02
C PRO A 592 1.33 4.85 37.28
N ARG A 593 1.17 5.60 38.39
CA ARG A 593 0.72 5.04 39.70
C ARG A 593 -0.76 5.19 39.96
N ASN A 594 -1.48 5.90 39.11
CA ASN A 594 -2.93 6.12 39.22
C ASN A 594 -3.56 6.33 37.86
N LEU A 595 -4.90 6.31 37.81
CA LEU A 595 -5.66 6.46 36.57
C LEU A 595 -5.45 7.82 35.89
N ASP A 596 -5.25 8.88 36.68
CA ASP A 596 -5.02 10.23 36.10
C ASP A 596 -3.69 10.30 35.35
N ALA A 597 -2.63 9.69 35.89
CA ALA A 597 -1.33 9.61 35.22
C ALA A 597 -1.41 8.71 33.97
N LEU A 598 -2.10 7.58 34.04
CA LEU A 598 -2.31 6.67 32.93
C LEU A 598 -3.13 7.32 31.80
N GLY A 599 -4.14 8.09 32.14
CA GLY A 599 -4.99 8.80 31.18
C GLY A 599 -4.28 9.91 30.38
N ARG A 600 -3.08 10.35 30.80
CA ARG A 600 -2.25 11.34 30.10
C ARG A 600 -1.37 10.72 29.02
N ILE A 601 -1.28 9.39 28.99
CA ILE A 601 -0.45 8.67 28.03
C ILE A 601 -1.14 8.61 26.67
N SER A 602 -0.39 8.90 25.63
CA SER A 602 -0.92 8.90 24.25
C SER A 602 -1.47 7.51 23.86
N GLY A 603 -2.68 7.48 23.34
CA GLY A 603 -3.40 6.24 22.99
C GLY A 603 -4.23 5.63 24.13
N VAL A 604 -4.28 6.28 25.30
CA VAL A 604 -5.17 5.93 26.41
C VAL A 604 -6.34 6.91 26.44
N GLY A 605 -7.36 6.65 25.65
CA GLY A 605 -8.62 7.43 25.68
C GLY A 605 -9.49 7.07 26.88
N ALA A 606 -10.50 7.90 27.18
CA ALA A 606 -11.38 7.76 28.35
C ALA A 606 -12.06 6.38 28.43
N GLY A 607 -12.57 5.85 27.31
CA GLY A 607 -13.19 4.52 27.27
C GLY A 607 -12.23 3.36 27.58
N LYS A 608 -10.97 3.46 27.12
CA LYS A 608 -9.93 2.46 27.46
C LYS A 608 -9.45 2.61 28.89
N LEU A 609 -9.36 3.84 29.40
CA LEU A 609 -9.00 4.11 30.78
C LEU A 609 -10.03 3.53 31.76
N GLU A 610 -11.32 3.73 31.47
CA GLU A 610 -12.42 3.17 32.26
C GLU A 610 -12.41 1.63 32.25
N ARG A 611 -12.20 1.04 31.07
CA ARG A 611 -12.30 -0.41 30.86
C ARG A 611 -11.08 -1.18 31.35
N TYR A 612 -9.88 -0.64 31.11
CA TYR A 612 -8.61 -1.35 31.30
C TYR A 612 -7.68 -0.70 32.33
N GLY A 613 -7.96 0.52 32.77
CA GLY A 613 -7.01 1.30 33.55
C GLY A 613 -6.57 0.64 34.84
N LYS A 614 -7.49 0.02 35.58
CA LYS A 614 -7.17 -0.71 36.82
C LYS A 614 -6.30 -1.92 36.55
N ASP A 615 -6.66 -2.73 35.56
CA ASP A 615 -5.94 -3.96 35.20
C ASP A 615 -4.51 -3.66 34.72
N VAL A 616 -4.33 -2.56 33.97
CA VAL A 616 -3.00 -2.10 33.50
C VAL A 616 -2.13 -1.71 34.69
N LEU A 617 -2.66 -0.97 35.66
CA LEU A 617 -1.92 -0.57 36.86
C LEU A 617 -1.55 -1.78 37.73
N GLU A 618 -2.45 -2.77 37.86
CA GLU A 618 -2.18 -4.04 38.56
C GLU A 618 -1.09 -4.87 37.84
N ALA A 619 -1.19 -4.99 36.52
CA ALA A 619 -0.17 -5.67 35.72
C ALA A 619 1.20 -4.99 35.85
N LEU A 620 1.24 -3.67 35.83
CA LEU A 620 2.47 -2.90 36.00
C LEU A 620 3.06 -3.08 37.41
N ALA A 621 2.22 -3.10 38.44
CA ALA A 621 2.64 -3.33 39.82
C ALA A 621 3.21 -4.74 40.03
N SER A 622 2.75 -5.73 39.29
CA SER A 622 3.27 -7.12 39.36
C SER A 622 4.65 -7.29 38.70
N ALA A 623 5.08 -6.30 37.90
CA ALA A 623 6.36 -6.32 37.19
C ALA A 623 7.52 -5.67 37.99
N ASN A 624 7.21 -5.02 39.11
CA ASN A 624 8.15 -4.41 40.07
C ASN A 624 8.29 -5.32 41.28
#